data_1e6341c55895a60a710099026edcac54
#
_entry.id   1e6341c55895a60a710099026edcac54
#
_cell.length_a   1.000
_cell.length_b   1.000
_cell.length_c   1.000
_cell.angle_alpha   90.00
_cell.angle_beta   90.00
_cell.angle_gamma   90.00
#
_symmetry.space_group_name_H-M   'P 1'
#
loop_
_entity.id
_entity.type
_entity.pdbx_description
1 polymer ?
#
loop_
_entity_poly.entity_id
_entity_poly.type
_entity_poly.pdbx_seq_one_letter_code
_entity_poly.pdbx_strand_id
1 'polypeptide(L)'
;MNLLALQADGLEIAYIVVGILLGIAVVVALIAQLVVIVGYWRGNRTQNSLGISGGEFARKLLDEKGLQDVQVKRCTLLRTLLFGNHYSIARKTVFLRIMTINKTSVTSVAIAAQKVALAEQHRDGNKKMIVRGRLQGIGVFAPSLFLPLVIVGILMDLFVFENLFMTLIVLILGILFIVFAFVVTILNIPVEKSAMNRASEMLGAYLTAEEMTMVKKVYRSYLIEYVMQFIVALLRMIQLILKAILAVRKNQ
;
A
#
# COMPACT_ATOMS: atom_id res chain seq x y z
N MET A 1 -32.08 -4.82 35.74
CA MET A 1 -30.96 -4.32 34.87
C MET A 1 -31.44 -4.47 33.43
N ASN A 2 -31.62 -3.36 32.70
CA ASN A 2 -32.31 -3.33 31.42
C ASN A 2 -31.42 -3.95 30.31
N LEU A 3 -31.98 -4.83 29.46
CA LEU A 3 -31.28 -5.50 28.36
C LEU A 3 -30.56 -4.51 27.44
N LEU A 4 -31.13 -3.31 27.27
CA LEU A 4 -30.58 -2.18 26.52
C LEU A 4 -29.31 -1.59 27.17
N ALA A 5 -29.24 -1.52 28.49
CA ALA A 5 -28.06 -1.05 29.22
C ALA A 5 -26.90 -2.06 29.08
N LEU A 6 -27.19 -3.36 29.23
CA LEU A 6 -26.20 -4.42 29.01
C LEU A 6 -25.62 -4.44 27.59
N GLN A 7 -26.47 -4.13 26.58
CA GLN A 7 -26.02 -4.03 25.19
C GLN A 7 -25.19 -2.74 24.94
N ALA A 8 -25.51 -1.63 25.64
CA ALA A 8 -24.71 -0.41 25.56
C ALA A 8 -23.31 -0.62 26.13
N ASP A 9 -23.20 -1.23 27.31
CA ASP A 9 -21.93 -1.58 27.95
C ASP A 9 -21.09 -2.52 27.07
N GLY A 10 -21.72 -3.51 26.43
CA GLY A 10 -21.05 -4.43 25.52
C GLY A 10 -20.43 -3.76 24.28
N LEU A 11 -21.10 -2.75 23.70
CA LEU A 11 -20.57 -1.99 22.55
C LEU A 11 -19.43 -1.05 22.95
N GLU A 12 -19.50 -0.44 24.12
CA GLU A 12 -18.42 0.41 24.66
C GLU A 12 -17.18 -0.44 24.94
N ILE A 13 -17.37 -1.60 25.57
CA ILE A 13 -16.28 -2.57 25.78
C ILE A 13 -15.67 -3.01 24.46
N ALA A 14 -16.49 -3.36 23.45
CA ALA A 14 -16.00 -3.74 22.13
C ALA A 14 -15.18 -2.62 21.45
N TYR A 15 -15.63 -1.36 21.57
CA TYR A 15 -14.91 -0.20 21.04
C TYR A 15 -13.53 -0.02 21.71
N ILE A 16 -13.46 -0.18 23.03
CA ILE A 16 -12.22 -0.09 23.80
C ILE A 16 -11.28 -1.24 23.39
N VAL A 17 -11.77 -2.48 23.36
CA VAL A 17 -10.99 -3.66 22.96
C VAL A 17 -10.42 -3.50 21.54
N VAL A 18 -11.25 -3.09 20.58
CA VAL A 18 -10.78 -2.84 19.21
C VAL A 18 -9.75 -1.71 19.18
N GLY A 19 -9.91 -0.67 20.00
CA GLY A 19 -8.92 0.41 20.14
C GLY A 19 -7.56 -0.09 20.64
N ILE A 20 -7.55 -0.97 21.66
CA ILE A 20 -6.32 -1.59 22.17
C ILE A 20 -5.67 -2.47 21.10
N LEU A 21 -6.46 -3.34 20.44
CA LEU A 21 -5.96 -4.20 19.36
C LEU A 21 -5.39 -3.38 18.21
N LEU A 22 -6.03 -2.26 17.85
CA LEU A 22 -5.51 -1.33 16.84
C LEU A 22 -4.17 -0.73 17.27
N GLY A 23 -4.05 -0.29 18.52
CA GLY A 23 -2.78 0.22 19.07
C GLY A 23 -1.65 -0.82 18.95
N ILE A 24 -1.91 -2.06 19.37
CA ILE A 24 -0.96 -3.17 19.24
C ILE A 24 -0.61 -3.43 17.77
N ALA A 25 -1.62 -3.49 16.89
CA ALA A 25 -1.42 -3.74 15.46
C ALA A 25 -0.58 -2.63 14.79
N VAL A 26 -0.77 -1.37 15.18
CA VAL A 26 0.06 -0.24 14.69
C VAL A 26 1.51 -0.41 15.12
N VAL A 27 1.78 -0.76 16.38
CA VAL A 27 3.15 -1.01 16.87
C VAL A 27 3.80 -2.15 16.09
N VAL A 28 3.09 -3.28 15.91
CA VAL A 28 3.60 -4.41 15.13
C VAL A 28 3.83 -4.04 13.67
N ALA A 29 2.96 -3.23 13.07
CA ALA A 29 3.14 -2.72 11.70
C ALA A 29 4.38 -1.83 11.58
N LEU A 30 4.66 -0.97 12.55
CA LEU A 30 5.89 -0.16 12.60
C LEU A 30 7.14 -1.04 12.70
N ILE A 31 7.11 -2.08 13.54
CA ILE A 31 8.21 -3.05 13.64
C ILE A 31 8.41 -3.78 12.30
N ALA A 32 7.33 -4.24 11.65
CA ALA A 32 7.40 -4.87 10.34
C ALA A 32 8.02 -3.94 9.30
N GLN A 33 7.65 -2.66 9.30
CA GLN A 33 8.23 -1.64 8.41
C GLN A 33 9.73 -1.43 8.69
N LEU A 34 10.15 -1.41 9.94
CA LEU A 34 11.58 -1.34 10.29
C LEU A 34 12.35 -2.57 9.78
N VAL A 35 11.77 -3.78 9.91
CA VAL A 35 12.36 -5.01 9.37
C VAL A 35 12.55 -4.91 7.84
N VAL A 36 11.55 -4.39 7.13
CA VAL A 36 11.66 -4.14 5.67
C VAL A 36 12.79 -3.15 5.37
N ILE A 37 12.86 -2.04 6.10
CA ILE A 37 13.91 -1.02 5.92
C ILE A 37 15.30 -1.64 6.16
N VAL A 38 15.49 -2.35 7.27
CA VAL A 38 16.77 -3.00 7.60
C VAL A 38 17.13 -4.07 6.55
N GLY A 39 16.14 -4.89 6.14
CA GLY A 39 16.33 -5.89 5.10
C GLY A 39 16.75 -5.27 3.76
N TYR A 40 16.09 -4.16 3.38
CA TYR A 40 16.44 -3.37 2.20
C TYR A 40 17.88 -2.83 2.26
N TRP A 41 18.28 -2.26 3.41
CA TRP A 41 19.65 -1.73 3.59
C TRP A 41 20.72 -2.82 3.54
N ARG A 42 20.45 -3.97 4.20
CA ARG A 42 21.37 -5.12 4.19
C ARG A 42 21.51 -5.72 2.80
N GLY A 43 20.40 -6.01 2.12
CA GLY A 43 20.43 -6.58 0.78
C GLY A 43 20.98 -5.62 -0.28
N ASN A 44 20.92 -4.30 -0.03
CA ASN A 44 21.54 -3.31 -0.89
C ASN A 44 23.06 -3.23 -0.76
N ARG A 45 23.67 -3.90 0.23
CA ARG A 45 25.14 -4.01 0.36
C ARG A 45 25.70 -5.21 -0.40
N THR A 46 24.86 -6.21 -0.73
CA THR A 46 25.26 -7.39 -1.48
C THR A 46 25.11 -7.13 -2.96
N GLN A 47 26.21 -7.12 -3.70
CA GLN A 47 26.18 -7.04 -5.17
C GLN A 47 25.54 -8.29 -5.75
N ASN A 48 24.78 -8.13 -6.84
CA ASN A 48 24.28 -9.27 -7.59
C ASN A 48 25.36 -9.84 -8.52
N SER A 49 25.31 -11.14 -8.76
CA SER A 49 26.25 -11.86 -9.62
C SER A 49 26.25 -11.40 -11.09
N LEU A 50 25.17 -10.72 -11.52
CA LEU A 50 25.05 -10.20 -12.88
C LEU A 50 25.84 -8.90 -13.10
N GLY A 51 26.19 -8.17 -12.04
CA GLY A 51 26.88 -6.89 -12.12
C GLY A 51 26.06 -5.75 -12.74
N ILE A 52 24.72 -5.93 -12.94
CA ILE A 52 23.85 -4.92 -13.56
C ILE A 52 22.96 -4.23 -12.54
N SER A 53 22.56 -3.01 -12.84
CA SER A 53 21.66 -2.22 -11.97
C SER A 53 20.23 -2.72 -12.04
N GLY A 54 19.42 -2.35 -11.02
CA GLY A 54 17.99 -2.67 -11.05
C GLY A 54 17.25 -2.03 -12.23
N GLY A 55 17.70 -0.87 -12.71
CA GLY A 55 17.11 -0.22 -13.89
C GLY A 55 17.40 -0.98 -15.19
N GLU A 56 18.66 -1.38 -15.40
CA GLU A 56 19.09 -2.20 -16.54
C GLU A 56 18.39 -3.57 -16.52
N PHE A 57 18.31 -4.20 -15.35
CA PHE A 57 17.62 -5.47 -15.20
C PHE A 57 16.12 -5.37 -15.49
N ALA A 58 15.44 -4.28 -15.01
CA ALA A 58 14.06 -4.04 -15.35
C ALA A 58 13.85 -3.91 -16.87
N ARG A 59 14.73 -3.16 -17.56
CA ARG A 59 14.64 -3.00 -19.02
C ARG A 59 14.82 -4.34 -19.72
N LYS A 60 15.86 -5.09 -19.34
CA LYS A 60 16.16 -6.42 -19.87
C LYS A 60 14.93 -7.36 -19.75
N LEU A 61 14.34 -7.47 -18.56
CA LEU A 61 13.17 -8.32 -18.34
C LEU A 61 11.94 -7.85 -19.14
N LEU A 62 11.71 -6.54 -19.25
CA LEU A 62 10.61 -5.99 -20.06
C LEU A 62 10.78 -6.34 -21.54
N ASP A 63 12.00 -6.27 -22.07
CA ASP A 63 12.29 -6.61 -23.46
C ASP A 63 12.08 -8.10 -23.72
N GLU A 64 12.56 -8.96 -22.84
CA GLU A 64 12.36 -10.43 -22.91
C GLU A 64 10.88 -10.83 -22.81
N LYS A 65 10.07 -10.06 -22.08
CA LYS A 65 8.63 -10.29 -21.93
C LYS A 65 7.78 -9.64 -23.03
N GLY A 66 8.40 -9.00 -24.04
CA GLY A 66 7.68 -8.31 -25.10
C GLY A 66 6.94 -7.06 -24.62
N LEU A 67 7.42 -6.39 -23.59
CA LEU A 67 6.85 -5.18 -22.98
C LEU A 67 7.69 -3.93 -23.30
N GLN A 68 8.08 -3.76 -24.57
CA GLN A 68 8.90 -2.64 -25.05
C GLN A 68 8.21 -1.28 -24.88
N ASP A 69 6.87 -1.26 -24.86
CA ASP A 69 6.04 -0.07 -24.63
C ASP A 69 6.05 0.40 -23.17
N VAL A 70 6.57 -0.42 -22.24
CA VAL A 70 6.70 -0.08 -20.82
C VAL A 70 8.04 0.61 -20.58
N GLN A 71 7.97 1.82 -20.05
CA GLN A 71 9.16 2.61 -19.72
C GLN A 71 9.72 2.27 -18.33
N VAL A 72 11.03 2.45 -18.14
CA VAL A 72 11.67 2.42 -16.82
C VAL A 72 12.16 3.82 -16.49
N LYS A 73 11.68 4.40 -15.39
CA LYS A 73 12.01 5.77 -14.97
C LYS A 73 12.36 5.84 -13.49
N ARG A 74 13.21 6.80 -13.15
CA ARG A 74 13.50 7.16 -11.77
C ARG A 74 12.29 7.85 -11.13
N CYS A 75 11.98 7.50 -9.89
CA CYS A 75 11.02 8.26 -9.07
C CYS A 75 11.54 9.66 -8.78
N THR A 76 10.67 10.66 -8.92
CA THR A 76 10.90 11.99 -8.33
C THR A 76 10.81 11.89 -6.80
N LEU A 77 11.29 12.91 -6.07
CA LEU A 77 11.23 12.92 -4.60
C LEU A 77 9.80 12.70 -4.09
N LEU A 78 8.84 13.45 -4.60
CA LEU A 78 7.42 13.34 -4.22
C LEU A 78 6.86 11.94 -4.48
N ARG A 79 7.14 11.34 -5.64
CA ARG A 79 6.73 9.97 -5.95
C ARG A 79 7.41 8.94 -5.05
N THR A 80 8.67 9.17 -4.68
CA THR A 80 9.41 8.30 -3.76
C THR A 80 8.75 8.26 -2.39
N LEU A 81 8.28 9.40 -1.90
CA LEU A 81 7.57 9.50 -0.61
C LEU A 81 6.18 8.87 -0.67
N LEU A 82 5.42 9.12 -1.74
CA LEU A 82 4.03 8.69 -1.84
C LEU A 82 3.86 7.22 -2.28
N PHE A 83 4.63 6.77 -3.25
CA PHE A 83 4.43 5.47 -3.90
C PHE A 83 5.62 4.52 -3.77
N GLY A 84 6.81 5.03 -3.52
CA GLY A 84 8.03 4.22 -3.54
C GLY A 84 8.32 3.62 -4.93
N ASN A 85 8.88 2.40 -4.96
CA ASN A 85 9.00 1.63 -6.19
C ASN A 85 7.62 1.12 -6.62
N HIS A 86 7.15 1.48 -7.81
CA HIS A 86 5.81 1.10 -8.28
C HIS A 86 5.72 1.00 -9.80
N TYR A 87 4.72 0.25 -10.28
CA TYR A 87 4.29 0.27 -11.67
C TYR A 87 3.05 1.14 -11.82
N SER A 88 3.09 2.07 -12.77
CA SER A 88 1.95 2.94 -13.09
C SER A 88 1.21 2.40 -14.32
N ILE A 89 -0.02 1.94 -14.14
CA ILE A 89 -0.89 1.50 -15.25
C ILE A 89 -1.14 2.65 -16.23
N ALA A 90 -1.52 3.82 -15.72
CA ALA A 90 -1.88 4.97 -16.54
C ALA A 90 -0.74 5.48 -17.43
N ARG A 91 0.52 5.29 -16.99
CA ARG A 91 1.71 5.74 -17.72
C ARG A 91 2.49 4.61 -18.38
N LYS A 92 2.06 3.37 -18.20
CA LYS A 92 2.82 2.18 -18.61
C LYS A 92 4.30 2.29 -18.24
N THR A 93 4.58 2.61 -16.98
CA THR A 93 5.95 2.94 -16.54
C THR A 93 6.26 2.25 -15.22
N VAL A 94 7.40 1.59 -15.16
CA VAL A 94 8.04 1.10 -13.95
C VAL A 94 8.83 2.25 -13.34
N PHE A 95 8.42 2.74 -12.19
CA PHE A 95 9.11 3.77 -11.43
C PHE A 95 9.94 3.15 -10.32
N LEU A 96 11.23 3.42 -10.34
CA LEU A 96 12.19 2.91 -9.35
C LEU A 96 12.81 4.06 -8.56
N ARG A 97 13.00 3.86 -7.25
CA ARG A 97 13.76 4.78 -6.41
C ARG A 97 15.21 4.85 -6.89
N ILE A 98 15.89 5.97 -6.63
CA ILE A 98 17.29 6.17 -7.04
C ILE A 98 18.22 5.03 -6.59
N MET A 99 18.00 4.52 -5.37
CA MET A 99 18.80 3.40 -4.84
C MET A 99 18.45 2.05 -5.49
N THR A 100 17.31 1.91 -6.12
CA THR A 100 16.90 0.69 -6.83
C THR A 100 17.33 0.75 -8.29
N ILE A 101 17.15 1.91 -8.95
CA ILE A 101 17.43 2.03 -10.39
C ILE A 101 18.94 1.99 -10.70
N ASN A 102 19.77 2.58 -9.81
CA ASN A 102 21.21 2.74 -10.07
C ASN A 102 22.10 1.69 -9.39
N LYS A 103 21.62 0.97 -8.38
CA LYS A 103 22.46 0.00 -7.65
C LYS A 103 22.46 -1.38 -8.29
N THR A 104 23.62 -2.02 -8.24
CA THR A 104 23.89 -3.39 -8.70
C THR A 104 23.71 -4.42 -7.57
N SER A 105 22.70 -4.24 -6.71
CA SER A 105 22.47 -5.13 -5.57
C SER A 105 21.41 -6.19 -5.84
N VAL A 106 21.46 -7.30 -5.09
CA VAL A 106 20.45 -8.36 -5.14
C VAL A 106 19.05 -7.78 -4.85
N THR A 107 18.93 -6.88 -3.87
CA THR A 107 17.64 -6.22 -3.57
C THR A 107 17.15 -5.35 -4.72
N SER A 108 18.05 -4.66 -5.42
CA SER A 108 17.68 -3.79 -6.55
C SER A 108 17.06 -4.58 -7.70
N VAL A 109 17.69 -5.70 -8.09
CA VAL A 109 17.15 -6.58 -9.15
C VAL A 109 15.90 -7.30 -8.72
N ALA A 110 15.78 -7.69 -7.44
CA ALA A 110 14.57 -8.29 -6.88
C ALA A 110 13.36 -7.35 -6.97
N ILE A 111 13.52 -6.11 -6.52
CA ILE A 111 12.46 -5.09 -6.58
C ILE A 111 12.11 -4.75 -8.04
N ALA A 112 13.11 -4.62 -8.89
CA ALA A 112 12.93 -4.37 -10.32
C ALA A 112 12.08 -5.47 -10.97
N ALA A 113 12.44 -6.74 -10.77
CA ALA A 113 11.70 -7.89 -11.27
C ALA A 113 10.24 -7.92 -10.77
N GLN A 114 10.00 -7.61 -9.49
CA GLN A 114 8.65 -7.51 -8.94
C GLN A 114 7.81 -6.43 -9.64
N LYS A 115 8.40 -5.27 -9.99
CA LYS A 115 7.65 -4.22 -10.68
C LYS A 115 7.43 -4.53 -12.16
N VAL A 116 8.34 -5.27 -12.79
CA VAL A 116 8.14 -5.85 -14.14
C VAL A 116 7.01 -6.89 -14.10
N ALA A 117 6.97 -7.76 -13.09
CA ALA A 117 5.88 -8.73 -12.92
C ALA A 117 4.49 -8.07 -12.78
N LEU A 118 4.41 -6.86 -12.18
CA LEU A 118 3.16 -6.08 -12.17
C LEU A 118 2.79 -5.58 -13.57
N ALA A 119 3.76 -5.18 -14.38
CA ALA A 119 3.52 -4.79 -15.77
C ALA A 119 3.03 -5.99 -16.61
N GLU A 120 3.61 -7.17 -16.40
CA GLU A 120 3.17 -8.42 -17.01
C GLU A 120 1.73 -8.78 -16.60
N GLN A 121 1.38 -8.70 -15.31
CA GLN A 121 0.00 -8.89 -14.84
C GLN A 121 -0.99 -7.91 -15.49
N HIS A 122 -0.57 -6.67 -15.73
CA HIS A 122 -1.40 -5.68 -16.44
C HIS A 122 -1.62 -6.07 -17.90
N ARG A 123 -0.58 -6.48 -18.61
CA ARG A 123 -0.66 -7.01 -19.99
C ARG A 123 -1.61 -8.20 -20.08
N ASP A 124 -1.50 -9.12 -19.11
CA ASP A 124 -2.32 -10.34 -19.05
C ASP A 124 -3.79 -10.07 -18.63
N GLY A 125 -4.17 -8.81 -18.45
CA GLY A 125 -5.54 -8.42 -18.12
C GLY A 125 -5.98 -8.81 -16.70
N ASN A 126 -5.06 -8.95 -15.74
CA ASN A 126 -5.41 -9.32 -14.36
C ASN A 126 -6.31 -8.24 -13.74
N LYS A 127 -7.59 -8.60 -13.55
CA LYS A 127 -8.62 -7.68 -13.06
C LYS A 127 -8.26 -7.06 -11.70
N LYS A 128 -7.71 -7.85 -10.76
CA LYS A 128 -7.31 -7.35 -9.43
C LYS A 128 -6.20 -6.31 -9.55
N MET A 129 -5.19 -6.55 -10.40
CA MET A 129 -4.12 -5.60 -10.66
C MET A 129 -4.64 -4.32 -11.31
N ILE A 130 -5.54 -4.42 -12.28
CA ILE A 130 -6.12 -3.26 -12.98
C ILE A 130 -6.94 -2.40 -12.02
N VAL A 131 -7.84 -3.00 -11.23
CA VAL A 131 -8.65 -2.28 -10.24
C VAL A 131 -7.75 -1.62 -9.20
N ARG A 132 -6.82 -2.38 -8.59
CA ARG A 132 -5.86 -1.84 -7.63
C ARG A 132 -5.07 -0.66 -8.21
N GLY A 133 -4.56 -0.80 -9.43
CA GLY A 133 -3.73 0.23 -10.06
C GLY A 133 -4.50 1.51 -10.41
N ARG A 134 -5.79 1.40 -10.74
CA ARG A 134 -6.68 2.57 -10.96
C ARG A 134 -7.01 3.28 -9.64
N LEU A 135 -7.24 2.52 -8.57
CA LEU A 135 -7.60 3.05 -7.26
C LEU A 135 -6.37 3.52 -6.45
N GLN A 136 -5.17 3.10 -6.80
CA GLN A 136 -3.95 3.39 -6.03
C GLN A 136 -3.73 4.89 -5.83
N GLY A 137 -3.98 5.72 -6.84
CA GLY A 137 -3.91 7.17 -6.72
C GLY A 137 -4.86 7.70 -5.66
N ILE A 138 -6.13 7.29 -5.70
CA ILE A 138 -7.15 7.69 -4.72
C ILE A 138 -6.72 7.21 -3.33
N GLY A 139 -6.31 5.95 -3.17
CA GLY A 139 -5.89 5.39 -1.89
C GLY A 139 -4.71 6.11 -1.23
N VAL A 140 -3.81 6.70 -2.02
CA VAL A 140 -2.65 7.45 -1.51
C VAL A 140 -2.99 8.91 -1.20
N PHE A 141 -3.72 9.58 -2.09
CA PHE A 141 -4.01 11.01 -1.96
C PHE A 141 -5.20 11.31 -1.05
N ALA A 142 -6.22 10.46 -1.05
CA ALA A 142 -7.44 10.71 -0.30
C ALA A 142 -7.23 10.94 1.20
N PRO A 143 -6.45 10.12 1.94
CA PRO A 143 -6.18 10.38 3.35
C PRO A 143 -5.43 11.69 3.60
N SER A 144 -4.54 12.08 2.67
CA SER A 144 -3.75 13.31 2.79
C SER A 144 -4.56 14.57 2.52
N LEU A 145 -5.61 14.47 1.70
CA LEU A 145 -6.48 15.58 1.34
C LEU A 145 -7.66 15.73 2.31
N PHE A 146 -7.97 14.70 3.09
CA PHE A 146 -9.16 14.70 3.95
C PHE A 146 -9.16 15.86 4.96
N LEU A 147 -8.08 16.01 5.73
CA LEU A 147 -8.00 17.07 6.74
C LEU A 147 -8.08 18.50 6.14
N PRO A 148 -7.33 18.85 5.09
CA PRO A 148 -7.51 20.13 4.40
C PRO A 148 -8.93 20.37 3.90
N LEU A 149 -9.59 19.35 3.34
CA LEU A 149 -10.97 19.45 2.87
C LEU A 149 -11.96 19.70 4.02
N VAL A 150 -11.78 19.04 5.16
CA VAL A 150 -12.61 19.28 6.36
C VAL A 150 -12.48 20.72 6.82
N ILE A 151 -11.26 21.25 6.89
CA ILE A 151 -11.02 22.65 7.29
C ILE A 151 -11.73 23.60 6.31
N VAL A 152 -11.57 23.39 5.01
CA VAL A 152 -12.26 24.20 3.99
C VAL A 152 -13.77 24.09 4.12
N GLY A 153 -14.32 22.88 4.35
CA GLY A 153 -15.75 22.68 4.55
C GLY A 153 -16.30 23.48 5.74
N ILE A 154 -15.61 23.43 6.88
CA ILE A 154 -15.98 24.22 8.07
C ILE A 154 -15.94 25.73 7.80
N LEU A 155 -14.88 26.21 7.13
CA LEU A 155 -14.77 27.63 6.80
C LEU A 155 -15.87 28.07 5.84
N MET A 156 -16.22 27.26 4.84
CA MET A 156 -17.32 27.54 3.93
C MET A 156 -18.67 27.58 4.66
N ASP A 157 -18.92 26.65 5.58
CA ASP A 157 -20.14 26.65 6.38
C ASP A 157 -20.23 27.87 7.30
N LEU A 158 -19.11 28.33 7.89
CA LEU A 158 -19.08 29.50 8.77
C LEU A 158 -19.26 30.84 8.02
N PHE A 159 -18.67 30.97 6.83
CA PHE A 159 -18.58 32.28 6.18
C PHE A 159 -19.49 32.42 4.95
N VAL A 160 -19.99 31.33 4.38
CA VAL A 160 -20.75 31.35 3.12
C VAL A 160 -22.14 30.75 3.28
N PHE A 161 -22.27 29.59 3.90
CA PHE A 161 -23.54 28.86 3.96
C PHE A 161 -24.30 29.02 5.27
N GLU A 162 -23.64 29.46 6.34
CA GLU A 162 -24.20 29.61 7.70
C GLU A 162 -24.92 28.34 8.22
N ASN A 163 -24.48 27.15 7.76
CA ASN A 163 -25.01 25.84 8.12
C ASN A 163 -23.92 24.77 8.00
N LEU A 164 -24.24 23.49 8.24
CA LEU A 164 -23.28 22.37 8.18
C LEU A 164 -23.22 21.63 6.84
N PHE A 165 -23.72 22.21 5.76
CA PHE A 165 -23.89 21.53 4.49
C PHE A 165 -22.59 21.04 3.86
N MET A 166 -21.58 21.92 3.77
CA MET A 166 -20.28 21.57 3.20
C MET A 166 -19.49 20.61 4.11
N THR A 167 -19.53 20.80 5.42
CA THR A 167 -18.92 19.86 6.37
C THR A 167 -19.50 18.46 6.23
N LEU A 168 -20.82 18.31 6.07
CA LEU A 168 -21.45 17.01 5.85
C LEU A 168 -21.02 16.35 4.55
N ILE A 169 -20.94 17.10 3.43
CA ILE A 169 -20.44 16.59 2.15
C ILE A 169 -19.02 16.06 2.30
N VAL A 170 -18.13 16.84 2.94
CA VAL A 170 -16.72 16.45 3.11
C VAL A 170 -16.60 15.22 4.00
N LEU A 171 -17.42 15.08 5.04
CA LEU A 171 -17.44 13.88 5.90
C LEU A 171 -17.86 12.62 5.11
N ILE A 172 -18.90 12.73 4.26
CA ILE A 172 -19.34 11.63 3.38
C ILE A 172 -18.20 11.24 2.41
N LEU A 173 -17.56 12.22 1.76
CA LEU A 173 -16.41 11.97 0.89
C LEU A 173 -15.26 11.30 1.65
N GLY A 174 -15.01 11.70 2.90
CA GLY A 174 -14.01 11.09 3.76
C GLY A 174 -14.27 9.60 4.02
N ILE A 175 -15.53 9.24 4.29
CA ILE A 175 -15.93 7.83 4.46
C ILE A 175 -15.68 7.05 3.17
N LEU A 176 -16.07 7.60 2.00
CA LEU A 176 -15.81 6.96 0.71
C LEU A 176 -14.31 6.76 0.47
N PHE A 177 -13.49 7.73 0.80
CA PHE A 177 -12.03 7.62 0.68
C PHE A 177 -11.45 6.52 1.56
N ILE A 178 -11.94 6.36 2.79
CA ILE A 178 -11.53 5.27 3.70
C ILE A 178 -11.91 3.92 3.09
N VAL A 179 -13.12 3.79 2.54
CA VAL A 179 -13.57 2.55 1.87
C VAL A 179 -12.67 2.23 0.67
N PHE A 180 -12.37 3.22 -0.19
CA PHE A 180 -11.47 3.00 -1.33
C PHE A 180 -10.05 2.60 -0.89
N ALA A 181 -9.49 3.25 0.13
CA ALA A 181 -8.18 2.91 0.67
C ALA A 181 -8.18 1.47 1.23
N PHE A 182 -9.25 1.05 1.89
CA PHE A 182 -9.42 -0.30 2.40
C PHE A 182 -9.47 -1.34 1.26
N VAL A 183 -10.25 -1.08 0.19
CA VAL A 183 -10.30 -1.96 -1.00
C VAL A 183 -8.91 -2.11 -1.63
N VAL A 184 -8.16 -1.02 -1.79
CA VAL A 184 -6.78 -1.07 -2.31
C VAL A 184 -5.90 -1.95 -1.43
N THR A 185 -6.02 -1.83 -0.11
CA THR A 185 -5.23 -2.62 0.85
C THR A 185 -5.55 -4.12 0.76
N ILE A 186 -6.82 -4.50 0.61
CA ILE A 186 -7.22 -5.89 0.36
C ILE A 186 -6.61 -6.43 -0.93
N LEU A 187 -6.64 -5.65 -2.02
CA LEU A 187 -6.12 -6.05 -3.31
C LEU A 187 -4.58 -6.11 -3.37
N ASN A 188 -3.88 -5.38 -2.49
CA ASN A 188 -2.43 -5.39 -2.45
C ASN A 188 -1.86 -6.80 -2.18
N ILE A 189 -2.41 -7.54 -1.23
CA ILE A 189 -1.87 -8.85 -0.82
C ILE A 189 -1.82 -9.83 -1.99
N PRO A 190 -2.95 -10.17 -2.67
CA PRO A 190 -2.94 -11.14 -3.76
C PRO A 190 -2.16 -10.65 -4.99
N VAL A 191 -2.21 -9.35 -5.31
CA VAL A 191 -1.52 -8.77 -6.46
C VAL A 191 0.00 -8.80 -6.25
N GLU A 192 0.48 -8.32 -5.11
CA GLU A 192 1.91 -8.28 -4.81
C GLU A 192 2.47 -9.69 -4.57
N LYS A 193 1.73 -10.61 -3.90
CA LYS A 193 2.14 -12.02 -3.77
C LYS A 193 2.30 -12.69 -5.13
N SER A 194 1.36 -12.51 -6.04
CA SER A 194 1.46 -13.03 -7.41
C SER A 194 2.63 -12.41 -8.18
N ALA A 195 2.87 -11.10 -8.03
CA ALA A 195 4.02 -10.42 -8.64
C ALA A 195 5.35 -10.95 -8.09
N MET A 196 5.45 -11.19 -6.78
CA MET A 196 6.65 -11.77 -6.16
C MET A 196 6.93 -13.20 -6.64
N ASN A 197 5.89 -14.02 -6.83
CA ASN A 197 6.04 -15.38 -7.37
C ASN A 197 6.58 -15.33 -8.81
N ARG A 198 5.94 -14.57 -9.70
CA ARG A 198 6.42 -14.38 -11.08
C ARG A 198 7.85 -13.80 -11.13
N ALA A 199 8.14 -12.82 -10.28
CA ALA A 199 9.49 -12.27 -10.19
C ALA A 199 10.52 -13.30 -9.70
N SER A 200 10.14 -14.18 -8.76
CA SER A 200 11.02 -15.27 -8.32
C SER A 200 11.33 -16.26 -9.44
N GLU A 201 10.34 -16.58 -10.29
CA GLU A 201 10.52 -17.41 -11.47
C GLU A 201 11.46 -16.76 -12.49
N MET A 202 11.26 -15.46 -12.78
CA MET A 202 12.15 -14.69 -13.66
C MET A 202 13.59 -14.67 -13.13
N LEU A 203 13.77 -14.39 -11.82
CA LEU A 203 15.08 -14.27 -11.19
C LEU A 203 15.82 -15.61 -11.09
N GLY A 204 15.09 -16.72 -11.00
CA GLY A 204 15.70 -18.07 -10.91
C GLY A 204 16.57 -18.44 -12.08
N ALA A 205 16.38 -17.82 -13.26
CA ALA A 205 17.21 -18.00 -14.44
C ALA A 205 18.53 -17.20 -14.40
N TYR A 206 18.65 -16.25 -13.46
CA TYR A 206 19.76 -15.26 -13.45
C TYR A 206 20.58 -15.26 -12.18
N LEU A 207 19.96 -15.54 -11.04
CA LEU A 207 20.61 -15.41 -9.74
C LEU A 207 21.03 -16.76 -9.17
N THR A 208 22.06 -16.75 -8.36
CA THR A 208 22.54 -17.93 -7.62
C THR A 208 21.53 -18.35 -6.55
N ALA A 209 21.63 -19.58 -6.05
CA ALA A 209 20.76 -20.11 -5.00
C ALA A 209 20.87 -19.29 -3.69
N GLU A 210 22.05 -18.75 -3.38
CA GLU A 210 22.27 -17.88 -2.22
C GLU A 210 21.54 -16.54 -2.39
N GLU A 211 21.70 -15.91 -3.56
CA GLU A 211 21.01 -14.66 -3.89
C GLU A 211 19.50 -14.84 -3.89
N MET A 212 18.98 -15.95 -4.42
CA MET A 212 17.56 -16.30 -4.37
C MET A 212 17.04 -16.46 -2.94
N THR A 213 17.86 -16.93 -2.01
CA THR A 213 17.52 -16.97 -0.58
C THR A 213 17.35 -15.56 -0.02
N MET A 214 18.20 -14.61 -0.42
CA MET A 214 18.06 -13.20 -0.05
C MET A 214 16.80 -12.56 -0.67
N VAL A 215 16.52 -12.84 -1.94
CA VAL A 215 15.28 -12.39 -2.62
C VAL A 215 14.04 -12.86 -1.87
N LYS A 216 13.98 -14.15 -1.49
CA LYS A 216 12.85 -14.71 -0.73
C LYS A 216 12.67 -14.01 0.63
N LYS A 217 13.76 -13.67 1.32
CA LYS A 217 13.69 -12.91 2.59
C LYS A 217 13.12 -11.50 2.35
N VAL A 218 13.57 -10.79 1.32
CA VAL A 218 13.05 -9.46 0.96
C VAL A 218 11.56 -9.55 0.65
N TYR A 219 11.13 -10.47 -0.20
CA TYR A 219 9.71 -10.61 -0.57
C TYR A 219 8.83 -11.00 0.62
N ARG A 220 9.32 -11.89 1.49
CA ARG A 220 8.60 -12.24 2.72
C ARG A 220 8.40 -11.03 3.63
N SER A 221 9.42 -10.19 3.79
CA SER A 221 9.32 -8.97 4.60
C SER A 221 8.27 -8.01 4.04
N TYR A 222 8.25 -7.77 2.73
CA TYR A 222 7.21 -6.95 2.09
C TYR A 222 5.82 -7.57 2.23
N LEU A 223 5.69 -8.89 2.11
CA LEU A 223 4.38 -9.54 2.26
C LEU A 223 3.84 -9.38 3.69
N ILE A 224 4.69 -9.51 4.71
CA ILE A 224 4.33 -9.27 6.11
C ILE A 224 3.87 -7.81 6.28
N GLU A 225 4.57 -6.85 5.70
CA GLU A 225 4.18 -5.43 5.73
C GLU A 225 2.77 -5.21 5.14
N TYR A 226 2.47 -5.79 3.97
CA TYR A 226 1.13 -5.69 3.36
C TYR A 226 0.05 -6.33 4.22
N VAL A 227 0.32 -7.47 4.85
CA VAL A 227 -0.63 -8.13 5.78
C VAL A 227 -0.86 -7.25 7.02
N MET A 228 0.18 -6.64 7.58
CA MET A 228 0.02 -5.75 8.72
C MET A 228 -0.74 -4.48 8.38
N GLN A 229 -0.50 -3.89 7.20
CA GLN A 229 -1.28 -2.75 6.71
C GLN A 229 -2.77 -3.11 6.58
N PHE A 230 -3.09 -4.31 6.10
CA PHE A 230 -4.47 -4.81 6.02
C PHE A 230 -5.10 -4.96 7.41
N ILE A 231 -4.40 -5.56 8.38
CA ILE A 231 -4.90 -5.73 9.75
C ILE A 231 -5.21 -4.37 10.39
N VAL A 232 -4.30 -3.40 10.26
CA VAL A 232 -4.50 -2.04 10.77
C VAL A 232 -5.70 -1.37 10.09
N ALA A 233 -5.84 -1.49 8.77
CA ALA A 233 -6.97 -0.93 8.04
C ALA A 233 -8.30 -1.56 8.45
N LEU A 234 -8.34 -2.88 8.64
CA LEU A 234 -9.53 -3.61 9.10
C LEU A 234 -9.95 -3.17 10.50
N LEU A 235 -9.03 -3.11 11.45
CA LEU A 235 -9.32 -2.67 12.82
C LEU A 235 -9.81 -1.22 12.87
N ARG A 236 -9.24 -0.33 12.05
CA ARG A 236 -9.73 1.05 11.90
C ARG A 236 -11.17 1.11 11.39
N MET A 237 -11.50 0.30 10.37
CA MET A 237 -12.86 0.22 9.84
C MET A 237 -13.85 -0.26 10.92
N ILE A 238 -13.51 -1.32 11.66
CA ILE A 238 -14.34 -1.82 12.76
C ILE A 238 -14.52 -0.74 13.83
N GLN A 239 -13.45 -0.06 14.23
CA GLN A 239 -13.52 1.02 15.23
C GLN A 239 -14.41 2.18 14.79
N LEU A 240 -14.36 2.58 13.51
CA LEU A 240 -15.22 3.61 12.95
C LEU A 240 -16.70 3.21 12.97
N ILE A 241 -17.00 1.96 12.60
CA ILE A 241 -18.36 1.43 12.63
C ILE A 241 -18.90 1.43 14.06
N LEU A 242 -18.15 0.91 15.02
CA LEU A 242 -18.52 0.92 16.43
C LEU A 242 -18.77 2.34 16.96
N LYS A 243 -17.86 3.27 16.62
CA LYS A 243 -18.01 4.69 16.99
C LYS A 243 -19.30 5.30 16.42
N ALA A 244 -19.64 5.01 15.17
CA ALA A 244 -20.86 5.49 14.54
C ALA A 244 -22.12 4.94 15.24
N ILE A 245 -22.15 3.65 15.56
CA ILE A 245 -23.27 3.00 16.27
C ILE A 245 -23.44 3.63 17.67
N LEU A 246 -22.34 3.83 18.41
CA LEU A 246 -22.37 4.45 19.73
C LEU A 246 -22.86 5.92 19.68
N ALA A 247 -22.47 6.68 18.64
CA ALA A 247 -22.92 8.05 18.45
C ALA A 247 -24.43 8.14 18.18
N VAL A 248 -24.98 7.25 17.35
CA VAL A 248 -26.42 7.19 17.06
C VAL A 248 -27.20 6.86 18.34
N ARG A 249 -26.73 5.92 19.16
CA ARG A 249 -27.39 5.53 20.43
C ARG A 249 -27.40 6.65 21.47
N LYS A 250 -26.35 7.46 21.56
CA LYS A 250 -26.31 8.59 22.51
C LYS A 250 -27.30 9.70 22.18
N ASN A 251 -27.79 9.75 20.96
CA ASN A 251 -28.73 10.76 20.47
C ASN A 251 -30.18 10.26 20.48
N GLN A 252 -30.44 9.03 20.90
CA GLN A 252 -31.76 8.44 21.17
C GLN A 252 -32.08 8.40 22.67
#